data_86c19f6e075260180da1f2b6ba569a66
#
_entry.id   86c19f6e075260180da1f2b6ba569a66
#
_cell.length_a   1.000
_cell.length_b   1.000
_cell.length_c   1.000
_cell.angle_alpha   90.00
_cell.angle_beta   90.00
_cell.angle_gamma   90.00
#
_symmetry.space_group_name_H-M   'P 1'
#
loop_
_entity.id
_entity.type
_entity.pdbx_description
1 polymer ?
#
loop_
_entity_poly.entity_id
_entity_poly.type
_entity_poly.pdbx_seq_one_letter_code
_entity_poly.pdbx_strand_id
1 'polypeptide(L)'
;MSVIKKTWEIVEEAHPFLEGLRIRTLLSKRDEGGNATCVLVRCPIGAEIEEHVHEEQSDLVYVLEGEATMWVEEVGEFQLIPGTFIAVEKGKRHRTFNVKDDLLIYSVFVPPTF
;
A
#
# COMPACT_ATOMS: atom_id res chain seq x y z
N MET A 1 13.27 -0.59 20.36
CA MET A 1 13.56 -1.95 19.85
C MET A 1 13.80 -1.88 18.35
N SER A 2 14.80 -2.58 17.90
CA SER A 2 15.09 -2.66 16.47
C SER A 2 14.38 -3.85 15.85
N VAL A 3 13.86 -3.67 14.65
CA VAL A 3 13.17 -4.73 13.90
C VAL A 3 13.98 -5.01 12.65
N ILE A 4 14.34 -6.27 12.46
CA ILE A 4 15.09 -6.72 11.28
C ILE A 4 14.34 -7.89 10.69
N LYS A 5 13.95 -7.77 9.42
CA LYS A 5 13.21 -8.81 8.72
C LYS A 5 13.75 -9.02 7.32
N LYS A 6 13.67 -10.25 6.85
CA LYS A 6 13.95 -10.61 5.46
C LYS A 6 12.62 -10.85 4.78
N THR A 7 12.29 -10.04 3.79
CA THR A 7 10.95 -10.04 3.19
C THR A 7 10.56 -11.39 2.61
N TRP A 8 11.53 -12.15 2.08
CA TRP A 8 11.26 -13.47 1.50
C TRP A 8 10.94 -14.54 2.55
N GLU A 9 11.15 -14.24 3.84
CA GLU A 9 10.81 -15.13 4.95
C GLU A 9 9.44 -14.79 5.56
N ILE A 10 8.86 -13.65 5.16
CA ILE A 10 7.55 -13.22 5.68
C ILE A 10 6.44 -13.90 4.89
N VAL A 11 5.55 -14.57 5.60
CA VAL A 11 4.40 -15.21 4.98
C VAL A 11 3.43 -14.15 4.46
N GLU A 12 3.03 -14.30 3.20
CA GLU A 12 2.02 -13.43 2.60
C GLU A 12 0.64 -13.76 3.19
N GLU A 13 -0.10 -12.75 3.56
CA GLU A 13 -1.44 -12.88 4.13
C GLU A 13 -2.46 -12.05 3.35
N ALA A 14 -3.74 -12.34 3.55
CA ALA A 14 -4.80 -11.52 2.96
C ALA A 14 -4.75 -10.13 3.60
N HIS A 15 -5.03 -9.10 2.78
CA HIS A 15 -5.12 -7.73 3.29
C HIS A 15 -6.25 -7.67 4.33
N PRO A 16 -6.02 -7.06 5.50
CA PRO A 16 -7.02 -7.05 6.59
C PRO A 16 -8.29 -6.26 6.27
N PHE A 17 -8.25 -5.32 5.33
CA PHE A 17 -9.37 -4.43 5.03
C PHE A 17 -9.84 -4.50 3.58
N LEU A 18 -8.97 -4.88 2.63
CA LEU A 18 -9.24 -4.82 1.20
C LEU A 18 -9.24 -6.22 0.59
N GLU A 19 -10.37 -6.60 0.01
CA GLU A 19 -10.54 -7.90 -0.60
C GLU A 19 -9.69 -8.05 -1.86
N GLY A 20 -9.17 -9.26 -2.08
CA GLY A 20 -8.40 -9.59 -3.28
C GLY A 20 -6.94 -9.18 -3.25
N LEU A 21 -6.52 -8.46 -2.22
CA LEU A 21 -5.14 -8.04 -2.06
C LEU A 21 -4.40 -8.93 -1.07
N ARG A 22 -3.09 -9.05 -1.27
CA ARG A 22 -2.20 -9.82 -0.40
C ARG A 22 -1.11 -8.91 0.13
N ILE A 23 -0.70 -9.12 1.37
CA ILE A 23 0.35 -8.30 1.98
C ILE A 23 1.40 -9.15 2.68
N ARG A 24 2.61 -8.57 2.75
CA ARG A 24 3.65 -8.98 3.70
C ARG A 24 3.87 -7.80 4.63
N THR A 25 3.66 -8.03 5.93
CA THR A 25 3.76 -6.96 6.92
C THR A 25 5.18 -6.90 7.46
N LEU A 26 5.83 -5.75 7.23
CA LEU A 26 7.20 -5.52 7.68
C LEU A 26 7.25 -4.92 9.08
N LEU A 27 6.33 -4.00 9.36
CA LEU A 27 6.22 -3.35 10.66
C LEU A 27 4.76 -3.00 10.90
N SER A 28 4.27 -3.21 12.11
CA SER A 28 2.92 -2.82 12.49
C SER A 28 2.83 -2.55 13.99
N LYS A 29 1.80 -1.83 14.38
CA LYS A 29 1.47 -1.67 15.80
C LYS A 29 0.99 -3.00 16.35
N ARG A 30 0.20 -3.73 15.54
CA ARG A 30 -0.35 -5.05 15.91
C ARG A 30 0.75 -6.03 16.33
N ASP A 31 1.81 -6.13 15.52
CA ASP A 31 2.82 -7.18 15.72
C ASP A 31 4.02 -6.72 16.56
N GLU A 32 4.47 -5.48 16.40
CA GLU A 32 5.67 -4.99 17.08
C GLU A 32 5.44 -3.77 17.98
N GLY A 33 4.22 -3.24 18.05
CA GLY A 33 3.98 -1.96 18.73
C GLY A 33 4.61 -0.78 18.01
N GLY A 34 4.78 -0.89 16.69
CA GLY A 34 5.46 0.13 15.89
C GLY A 34 4.68 1.42 15.71
N ASN A 35 5.38 2.49 15.33
CA ASN A 35 4.81 3.82 15.11
C ASN A 35 4.32 4.01 13.68
N ALA A 36 4.39 2.99 12.85
CA ALA A 36 3.96 3.01 11.47
C ALA A 36 3.52 1.61 11.07
N THR A 37 2.75 1.52 9.99
CA THR A 37 2.48 0.25 9.32
C THR A 37 3.24 0.24 8.01
N CYS A 38 4.15 -0.72 7.84
CA CYS A 38 4.96 -0.86 6.64
C CYS A 38 4.63 -2.21 6.00
N VAL A 39 4.14 -2.18 4.78
CA VAL A 39 3.67 -3.39 4.08
C VAL A 39 4.12 -3.43 2.63
N LEU A 40 4.34 -4.63 2.13
CA LEU A 40 4.39 -4.90 0.70
C LEU A 40 3.00 -5.35 0.29
N VAL A 41 2.38 -4.67 -0.66
CA VAL A 41 1.02 -4.97 -1.13
C VAL A 41 1.09 -5.49 -2.55
N ARG A 42 0.47 -6.65 -2.76
CA ARG A 42 0.33 -7.24 -4.09
C ARG A 42 -1.11 -7.09 -4.55
N CYS A 43 -1.27 -6.43 -5.70
CA CYS A 43 -2.55 -6.24 -6.36
C CYS A 43 -2.48 -6.89 -7.75
N PRO A 44 -3.06 -8.07 -7.94
CA PRO A 44 -2.96 -8.78 -9.22
C PRO A 44 -3.82 -8.14 -10.31
N ILE A 45 -3.52 -8.49 -11.57
CA ILE A 45 -4.35 -8.12 -12.71
C ILE A 45 -5.79 -8.50 -12.42
N GLY A 46 -6.72 -7.59 -12.69
CA GLY A 46 -8.15 -7.79 -12.48
C GLY A 46 -8.63 -7.41 -11.07
N ALA A 47 -7.73 -7.15 -10.13
CA ALA A 47 -8.09 -6.61 -8.84
C ALA A 47 -7.97 -5.10 -8.85
N GLU A 48 -8.58 -4.46 -7.85
CA GLU A 48 -8.53 -3.00 -7.67
C GLU A 48 -8.35 -2.69 -6.19
N ILE A 49 -7.78 -1.54 -5.91
CA ILE A 49 -7.86 -0.93 -4.59
C ILE A 49 -8.96 0.11 -4.68
N GLU A 50 -10.13 -0.22 -4.16
CA GLU A 50 -11.32 0.63 -4.23
C GLU A 50 -11.06 2.01 -3.62
N GLU A 51 -11.84 2.99 -4.03
CA GLU A 51 -11.75 4.34 -3.47
C GLU A 51 -11.94 4.29 -1.96
N HIS A 52 -11.00 4.87 -1.24
CA HIS A 52 -11.01 4.92 0.22
C HIS A 52 -10.27 6.16 0.69
N VAL A 53 -10.37 6.40 1.99
CA VAL A 53 -9.71 7.53 2.64
C VAL A 53 -9.14 7.07 3.97
N HIS A 54 -7.95 7.56 4.29
CA HIS A 54 -7.35 7.40 5.60
C HIS A 54 -7.49 8.72 6.33
N GLU A 55 -8.41 8.78 7.30
CA GLU A 55 -8.72 10.03 8.00
C GLU A 55 -7.56 10.53 8.86
N GLU A 56 -6.75 9.62 9.36
CA GLU A 56 -5.69 9.95 10.31
C GLU A 56 -4.29 9.63 9.81
N GLN A 57 -4.15 8.86 8.73
CA GLN A 57 -2.85 8.41 8.24
C GLN A 57 -2.48 9.06 6.93
N SER A 58 -1.19 9.36 6.79
CA SER A 58 -0.60 9.58 5.48
C SER A 58 -0.19 8.22 4.92
N ASP A 59 -0.35 8.04 3.62
CA ASP A 59 0.00 6.81 2.91
C ASP A 59 1.14 7.13 1.94
N LEU A 60 2.31 6.58 2.22
CA LEU A 60 3.50 6.75 1.40
C LEU A 60 3.66 5.49 0.56
N VAL A 61 3.57 5.64 -0.75
CA VAL A 61 3.56 4.51 -1.69
C VAL A 61 4.76 4.58 -2.62
N TYR A 62 5.47 3.46 -2.75
CA TYR A 62 6.53 3.31 -3.73
C TYR A 62 6.25 2.07 -4.59
N VAL A 63 6.21 2.25 -5.90
CA VAL A 63 5.94 1.16 -6.85
C VAL A 63 7.22 0.38 -7.13
N LEU A 64 7.20 -0.92 -6.85
CA LEU A 64 8.32 -1.81 -7.08
C LEU A 64 8.20 -2.56 -8.40
N GLU A 65 7.00 -3.05 -8.73
CA GLU A 65 6.73 -3.84 -9.93
C GLU A 65 5.33 -3.55 -10.43
N GLY A 66 5.11 -3.76 -11.72
CA GLY A 66 3.79 -3.72 -12.33
C GLY A 66 3.42 -2.39 -12.95
N GLU A 67 2.16 -2.30 -13.40
CA GLU A 67 1.62 -1.12 -14.02
C GLU A 67 0.13 -1.00 -13.71
N ALA A 68 -0.29 0.18 -13.31
CA ALA A 68 -1.69 0.48 -12.98
C ALA A 68 -1.96 1.98 -13.12
N THR A 69 -3.20 2.37 -12.86
CA THR A 69 -3.59 3.78 -12.77
C THR A 69 -4.01 4.09 -11.34
N MET A 70 -3.61 5.22 -10.83
CA MET A 70 -4.03 5.73 -9.54
C MET A 70 -4.73 7.06 -9.72
N TRP A 71 -5.76 7.27 -8.92
CA TRP A 71 -6.45 8.56 -8.81
C TRP A 71 -6.34 9.03 -7.36
N VAL A 72 -5.99 10.29 -7.19
CA VAL A 72 -5.94 10.95 -5.88
C VAL A 72 -6.75 12.24 -5.96
N GLU A 73 -7.60 12.45 -4.99
CA GLU A 73 -8.41 13.66 -4.86
C GLU A 73 -7.55 14.92 -4.99
N GLU A 74 -7.99 15.87 -5.79
CA GLU A 74 -7.31 17.14 -6.09
C GLU A 74 -6.06 17.00 -6.98
N VAL A 75 -5.59 15.80 -7.24
CA VAL A 75 -4.45 15.54 -8.12
C VAL A 75 -4.90 15.02 -9.48
N GLY A 76 -5.88 14.09 -9.49
CA GLY A 76 -6.34 13.44 -10.70
C GLY A 76 -5.69 12.09 -10.91
N GLU A 77 -5.77 11.58 -12.16
CA GLU A 77 -5.23 10.29 -12.52
C GLU A 77 -3.77 10.39 -12.97
N PHE A 78 -3.00 9.38 -12.62
CA PHE A 78 -1.62 9.23 -13.06
C PHE A 78 -1.25 7.75 -13.11
N GLN A 79 -0.18 7.43 -13.85
CA GLN A 79 0.27 6.06 -14.02
C GLN A 79 1.20 5.62 -12.90
N LEU A 80 0.99 4.39 -12.44
CA LEU A 80 1.90 3.70 -11.52
C LEU A 80 2.80 2.80 -12.33
N ILE A 81 4.08 3.11 -12.36
CA ILE A 81 5.13 2.28 -12.95
C ILE A 81 6.26 2.15 -11.94
N PRO A 82 7.15 1.14 -12.06
CA PRO A 82 8.25 0.98 -11.11
C PRO A 82 9.05 2.26 -10.93
N GLY A 83 9.31 2.62 -9.67
CA GLY A 83 10.01 3.86 -9.32
C GLY A 83 9.10 5.06 -9.04
N THR A 84 7.78 4.92 -9.23
CA THR A 84 6.84 6.00 -8.90
C THR A 84 6.66 6.08 -7.38
N PHE A 85 6.78 7.30 -6.85
CA PHE A 85 6.53 7.57 -5.43
C PHE A 85 5.35 8.53 -5.28
N ILE A 86 4.44 8.19 -4.36
CA ILE A 86 3.28 9.02 -4.05
C ILE A 86 3.17 9.18 -2.54
N ALA A 87 2.97 10.41 -2.10
CA ALA A 87 2.60 10.68 -0.71
C ALA A 87 1.14 11.14 -0.73
N VAL A 88 0.24 10.27 -0.27
CA VAL A 88 -1.17 10.60 -0.13
C VAL A 88 -1.39 11.15 1.27
N GLU A 89 -1.73 12.43 1.36
CA GLU A 89 -2.01 13.08 2.64
C GLU A 89 -3.26 12.47 3.28
N LYS A 90 -3.28 12.48 4.61
CA LYS A 90 -4.49 12.08 5.35
C LYS A 90 -5.70 12.87 4.88
N GLY A 91 -6.86 12.23 4.86
CA GLY A 91 -8.10 12.87 4.48
C GLY A 91 -8.34 12.97 2.97
N LYS A 92 -7.42 12.49 2.15
CA LYS A 92 -7.58 12.50 0.69
C LYS A 92 -8.06 11.16 0.18
N ARG A 93 -9.13 11.18 -0.61
CA ARG A 93 -9.66 9.98 -1.27
C ARG A 93 -8.69 9.55 -2.37
N HIS A 94 -8.52 8.27 -2.51
CA HIS A 94 -7.67 7.71 -3.57
C HIS A 94 -8.12 6.30 -3.92
N ARG A 95 -7.74 5.86 -5.11
CA ARG A 95 -8.01 4.51 -5.60
C ARG A 95 -6.96 4.08 -6.60
N THR A 96 -6.80 2.76 -6.76
CA THR A 96 -5.91 2.18 -7.75
C THR A 96 -6.73 1.20 -8.59
N PHE A 97 -6.64 1.32 -9.90
CA PHE A 97 -7.45 0.56 -10.83
C PHE A 97 -6.69 0.34 -12.14
N ASN A 98 -7.32 -0.38 -13.07
CA ASN A 98 -6.73 -0.67 -14.38
C ASN A 98 -5.33 -1.28 -14.25
N VAL A 99 -5.23 -2.33 -13.44
CA VAL A 99 -3.98 -3.05 -13.21
C VAL A 99 -3.67 -3.87 -14.47
N LYS A 100 -2.64 -3.47 -15.20
CA LYS A 100 -2.23 -4.09 -16.46
C LYS A 100 -1.21 -5.20 -16.25
N ASP A 101 -0.36 -5.06 -15.24
CA ASP A 101 0.60 -6.05 -14.79
C ASP A 101 0.47 -6.14 -13.27
N ASP A 102 0.73 -7.33 -12.72
CA ASP A 102 0.66 -7.55 -11.27
C ASP A 102 1.46 -6.48 -10.54
N LEU A 103 0.76 -5.72 -9.72
CA LEU A 103 1.31 -4.57 -9.01
C LEU A 103 1.90 -5.01 -7.68
N LEU A 104 3.12 -4.59 -7.42
CA LEU A 104 3.76 -4.72 -6.11
C LEU A 104 4.17 -3.34 -5.65
N ILE A 105 3.62 -2.91 -4.53
CA ILE A 105 3.93 -1.61 -3.94
C ILE A 105 4.41 -1.79 -2.51
N TYR A 106 5.26 -0.85 -2.09
CA TYR A 106 5.63 -0.69 -0.70
C TYR A 106 4.86 0.50 -0.15
N SER A 107 4.07 0.25 0.91
CA SER A 107 3.26 1.30 1.53
C SER A 107 3.64 1.48 2.98
N VAL A 108 3.72 2.75 3.40
CA VAL A 108 3.97 3.14 4.78
C VAL A 108 2.83 4.03 5.23
N PHE A 109 2.16 3.63 6.30
CA PHE A 109 1.09 4.41 6.93
C PHE A 109 1.60 5.01 8.24
N VAL A 110 1.50 6.32 8.38
CA VAL A 110 1.95 7.05 9.56
C VAL A 110 0.82 7.98 10.00
N PRO A 111 0.30 7.85 11.21
CA PRO A 111 0.49 6.75 12.17
C PRO A 111 -0.03 5.40 11.66
N PRO A 112 0.17 4.30 12.40
CA PRO A 112 -0.18 2.97 11.89
C PRO A 112 -1.67 2.76 11.66
N THR A 113 -2.00 1.94 10.65
CA THR A 113 -3.38 1.51 10.37
C THR A 113 -3.75 0.24 11.13
N PHE A 114 -2.75 -0.59 11.44
CA PHE A 114 -2.95 -1.77 12.28
C PHE A 114 -1.66 -2.17 12.98
#